data_9debd0e517fc39c48a21149a44843e91
#
_entry.id   9debd0e517fc39c48a21149a44843e91
#
_cell.length_a   1.000
_cell.length_b   1.000
_cell.length_c   1.000
_cell.angle_alpha   90.00
_cell.angle_beta   90.00
_cell.angle_gamma   90.00
#
_symmetry.space_group_name_H-M   'P 1'
#
loop_
_entity.id
_entity.type
_entity.pdbx_description
1 polymer ?
#
loop_
_entity_poly.entity_id
_entity_poly.type
_entity_poly.pdbx_seq_one_letter_code
_entity_poly.pdbx_strand_id
1 'polypeptide(L)'
;MTQKRLTEAEKEQLRAKYNPEGSLLRNDQMELLAMLDAVADICKQHNIEWWLSSGTLLGAARHDGFIPWDDDVDIVMLKRDYKRLKRILLNLDSEEFVFHCAESDVEYVNTFGKFRKRQGRVRVASRRYDYYRWRGVGLDIFAIER
;
A
#
# COMPACT_ATOMS: atom_id res chain seq x y z
N MET A 1 -23.34 -16.17 12.94
CA MET A 1 -22.52 -15.59 14.02
C MET A 1 -22.35 -14.10 13.77
N THR A 2 -22.96 -13.27 14.58
CA THR A 2 -22.77 -11.82 14.54
C THR A 2 -21.35 -11.52 15.02
N GLN A 3 -20.47 -11.14 14.10
CA GLN A 3 -19.13 -10.69 14.47
C GLN A 3 -19.26 -9.45 15.37
N LYS A 4 -18.86 -9.56 16.63
CA LYS A 4 -18.84 -8.44 17.55
C LYS A 4 -17.93 -7.34 17.01
N ARG A 5 -18.49 -6.14 16.75
CA ARG A 5 -17.68 -4.98 16.41
C ARG A 5 -16.82 -4.57 17.60
N LEU A 6 -15.58 -4.17 17.34
CA LEU A 6 -14.72 -3.59 18.36
C LEU A 6 -15.31 -2.28 18.86
N THR A 7 -15.28 -2.07 20.15
CA THR A 7 -15.61 -0.78 20.76
C THR A 7 -14.46 0.21 20.54
N GLU A 8 -14.72 1.50 20.66
CA GLU A 8 -13.66 2.52 20.56
C GLU A 8 -12.55 2.33 21.59
N ALA A 9 -12.92 1.91 22.81
CA ALA A 9 -11.94 1.60 23.86
C ALA A 9 -11.04 0.41 23.49
N GLU A 10 -11.62 -0.66 22.89
CA GLU A 10 -10.84 -1.81 22.42
C GLU A 10 -9.90 -1.42 21.26
N LYS A 11 -10.36 -0.60 20.32
CA LYS A 11 -9.53 -0.09 19.23
C LYS A 11 -8.36 0.75 19.76
N GLU A 12 -8.62 1.64 20.73
CA GLU A 12 -7.61 2.49 21.33
C GLU A 12 -6.55 1.68 22.10
N GLN A 13 -6.96 0.67 22.85
CA GLN A 13 -6.03 -0.23 23.54
C GLN A 13 -5.14 -0.98 22.56
N LEU A 14 -5.67 -1.45 21.44
CA LEU A 14 -4.89 -2.11 20.40
C LEU A 14 -3.90 -1.16 19.73
N ARG A 15 -4.31 0.08 19.43
CA ARG A 15 -3.41 1.11 18.90
C ARG A 15 -2.28 1.42 19.88
N ALA A 16 -2.61 1.68 21.13
CA ALA A 16 -1.61 1.96 22.17
C ALA A 16 -0.60 0.82 22.37
N LYS A 17 -1.02 -0.43 22.16
CA LYS A 17 -0.17 -1.61 22.31
C LYS A 17 0.74 -1.86 21.11
N TYR A 18 0.24 -1.72 19.89
CA TYR A 18 0.92 -2.22 18.69
C TYR A 18 1.50 -1.12 17.79
N ASN A 19 0.84 0.03 17.68
CA ASN A 19 1.27 1.14 16.82
C ASN A 19 1.05 2.52 17.48
N PRO A 20 1.57 2.73 18.70
CA PRO A 20 1.43 4.03 19.37
C PRO A 20 2.04 5.15 18.51
N GLU A 21 1.56 6.37 18.70
CA GLU A 21 2.09 7.55 18.02
C GLU A 21 3.60 7.66 18.22
N GLY A 22 4.33 7.95 17.15
CA GLY A 22 5.79 8.04 17.13
C GLY A 22 6.52 6.70 17.01
N SER A 23 5.82 5.55 17.03
CA SER A 23 6.44 4.27 16.74
C SER A 23 6.83 4.17 15.25
N LEU A 24 7.85 3.36 14.95
CA LEU A 24 8.30 3.15 13.55
C LEU A 24 7.15 2.61 12.69
N LEU A 25 6.40 1.65 13.19
CA LEU A 25 5.26 1.08 12.47
C LEU A 25 4.20 2.16 12.19
N ARG A 26 3.86 3.00 13.18
CA ARG A 26 2.88 4.05 12.98
C ARG A 26 3.35 5.08 11.95
N ASN A 27 4.62 5.43 11.97
CA ASN A 27 5.19 6.35 10.97
C ASN A 27 5.10 5.75 9.56
N ASP A 28 5.43 4.47 9.40
CA ASP A 28 5.31 3.77 8.11
C ASP A 28 3.84 3.70 7.65
N GLN A 29 2.90 3.43 8.55
CA GLN A 29 1.46 3.46 8.24
C GLN A 29 1.00 4.83 7.77
N MET A 30 1.46 5.91 8.39
CA MET A 30 1.10 7.27 7.99
C MET A 30 1.72 7.65 6.63
N GLU A 31 2.93 7.20 6.34
CA GLU A 31 3.52 7.36 5.00
C GLU A 31 2.72 6.58 3.94
N LEU A 32 2.35 5.33 4.22
CA LEU A 32 1.52 4.53 3.33
C LEU A 32 0.14 5.16 3.08
N LEU A 33 -0.46 5.75 4.10
CA LEU A 33 -1.73 6.46 3.96
C LEU A 33 -1.60 7.66 3.02
N ALA A 34 -0.56 8.47 3.20
CA ALA A 34 -0.30 9.61 2.30
C ALA A 34 -0.04 9.15 0.85
N MET A 35 0.63 8.02 0.65
CA MET A 35 0.83 7.44 -0.67
C MET A 35 -0.47 6.91 -1.27
N LEU A 36 -1.33 6.30 -0.46
CA LEU A 36 -2.66 5.85 -0.89
C LEU A 36 -3.51 7.04 -1.34
N ASP A 37 -3.50 8.15 -0.60
CA ASP A 37 -4.19 9.38 -0.98
C ASP A 37 -3.67 9.92 -2.32
N ALA A 38 -2.36 9.91 -2.54
CA ALA A 38 -1.75 10.33 -3.81
C ALA A 38 -2.22 9.46 -4.99
N VAL A 39 -2.24 8.14 -4.82
CA VAL A 39 -2.75 7.20 -5.84
C VAL A 39 -4.25 7.40 -6.06
N ALA A 40 -5.02 7.59 -5.00
CA ALA A 40 -6.46 7.85 -5.07
C ALA A 40 -6.78 9.12 -5.87
N ASP A 41 -6.01 10.19 -5.68
CA ASP A 41 -6.14 11.43 -6.44
C ASP A 41 -5.85 11.23 -7.93
N ILE A 42 -4.79 10.50 -8.26
CA ILE A 42 -4.47 10.12 -9.64
C ILE A 42 -5.60 9.31 -10.27
N CYS A 43 -6.10 8.32 -9.55
CA CYS A 43 -7.23 7.49 -10.01
C CYS A 43 -8.49 8.32 -10.25
N LYS A 44 -8.79 9.26 -9.37
CA LYS A 44 -9.91 10.20 -9.51
C LYS A 44 -9.78 11.08 -10.75
N GLN A 45 -8.59 11.67 -10.97
CA GLN A 45 -8.32 12.52 -12.14
C GLN A 45 -8.49 11.78 -13.47
N HIS A 46 -8.20 10.48 -13.49
CA HIS A 46 -8.24 9.64 -14.69
C HIS A 46 -9.46 8.71 -14.77
N ASN A 47 -10.43 8.86 -13.85
CA ASN A 47 -11.63 8.02 -13.77
C ASN A 47 -11.27 6.52 -13.76
N ILE A 48 -10.42 6.13 -12.83
CA ILE A 48 -9.98 4.76 -12.57
C ILE A 48 -10.66 4.26 -11.30
N GLU A 49 -11.35 3.14 -11.39
CA GLU A 49 -11.96 2.48 -10.23
C GLU A 49 -10.97 1.56 -9.52
N TRP A 50 -11.00 1.58 -8.20
CA TRP A 50 -10.16 0.74 -7.36
C TRP A 50 -10.83 0.45 -6.01
N TRP A 51 -10.36 -0.59 -5.33
CA TRP A 51 -10.89 -1.00 -4.02
C TRP A 51 -9.74 -1.36 -3.08
N LEU A 52 -9.99 -1.20 -1.79
CA LEU A 52 -9.13 -1.77 -0.75
C LEU A 52 -9.22 -3.30 -0.80
N SER A 53 -8.13 -3.97 -0.44
CA SER A 53 -8.04 -5.43 -0.43
C SER A 53 -7.38 -5.95 0.85
N SER A 54 -7.50 -7.25 1.07
CA SER A 54 -6.78 -7.99 2.12
C SER A 54 -6.90 -7.36 3.51
N GLY A 55 -5.80 -7.26 4.24
CA GLY A 55 -5.71 -6.64 5.57
C GLY A 55 -6.11 -5.17 5.59
N THR A 56 -5.85 -4.43 4.52
CA THR A 56 -6.24 -3.03 4.38
C THR A 56 -7.77 -2.85 4.41
N LEU A 57 -8.51 -3.68 3.66
CA LEU A 57 -9.97 -3.67 3.69
C LEU A 57 -10.51 -4.10 5.05
N LEU A 58 -9.94 -5.16 5.63
CA LEU A 58 -10.32 -5.63 6.96
C LEU A 58 -10.07 -4.57 8.03
N GLY A 59 -8.95 -3.88 7.95
CA GLY A 59 -8.60 -2.77 8.84
C GLY A 59 -9.62 -1.63 8.76
N ALA A 60 -9.94 -1.18 7.55
CA ALA A 60 -10.96 -0.15 7.33
C ALA A 60 -12.31 -0.54 7.91
N ALA A 61 -12.74 -1.80 7.73
CA ALA A 61 -14.04 -2.28 8.22
C ALA A 61 -14.12 -2.51 9.73
N ARG A 62 -12.99 -2.89 10.38
CA ARG A 62 -12.96 -3.32 11.78
C ARG A 62 -12.32 -2.30 12.71
N HIS A 63 -11.30 -1.59 12.25
CA HIS A 63 -10.46 -0.68 13.04
C HIS A 63 -10.62 0.79 12.64
N ASP A 64 -11.43 1.10 11.63
CA ASP A 64 -11.56 2.43 11.02
C ASP A 64 -10.24 2.98 10.48
N GLY A 65 -9.38 2.09 10.01
CA GLY A 65 -8.05 2.40 9.51
C GLY A 65 -7.18 1.15 9.42
N PHE A 66 -5.90 1.28 9.69
CA PHE A 66 -5.00 0.13 9.74
C PHE A 66 -5.37 -0.87 10.84
N ILE A 67 -5.21 -2.16 10.55
CA ILE A 67 -5.03 -3.12 11.63
C ILE A 67 -3.77 -2.68 12.40
N PRO A 68 -3.79 -2.52 13.73
CA PRO A 68 -2.69 -1.87 14.45
C PRO A 68 -1.30 -2.46 14.25
N TRP A 69 -1.21 -3.75 13.94
CA TRP A 69 0.06 -4.46 13.69
C TRP A 69 0.37 -4.67 12.20
N ASP A 70 -0.42 -4.11 11.30
CA ASP A 70 -0.23 -4.26 9.86
C ASP A 70 0.74 -3.22 9.30
N ASP A 71 1.60 -3.62 8.37
CA ASP A 71 2.69 -2.82 7.83
C ASP A 71 2.58 -2.59 6.31
N ASP A 72 1.44 -2.96 5.71
CA ASP A 72 1.24 -2.83 4.27
C ASP A 72 -0.11 -2.18 3.91
N VAL A 73 -0.24 -1.82 2.64
CA VAL A 73 -1.48 -1.37 2.01
C VAL A 73 -1.64 -2.09 0.68
N ASP A 74 -2.77 -2.78 0.53
CA ASP A 74 -3.14 -3.49 -0.69
C ASP A 74 -4.37 -2.86 -1.32
N ILE A 75 -4.28 -2.54 -2.61
CA ILE A 75 -5.43 -2.15 -3.43
C ILE A 75 -5.57 -3.06 -4.65
N VAL A 76 -6.80 -3.20 -5.12
CA VAL A 76 -7.12 -3.98 -6.31
C VAL A 76 -7.92 -3.14 -7.29
N MET A 77 -7.78 -3.44 -8.55
CA MET A 77 -8.57 -2.85 -9.64
C MET A 77 -8.75 -3.83 -10.77
N LEU A 78 -9.70 -3.55 -11.66
CA LEU A 78 -9.85 -4.35 -12.88
C LEU A 78 -8.61 -4.23 -13.76
N LYS A 79 -8.26 -5.29 -14.45
CA LYS A 79 -7.06 -5.38 -15.30
C LYS A 79 -6.97 -4.24 -16.33
N ARG A 80 -8.10 -3.78 -16.88
CA ARG A 80 -8.12 -2.62 -17.80
C ARG A 80 -7.64 -1.34 -17.13
N ASP A 81 -8.10 -1.11 -15.90
CA ASP A 81 -7.78 0.08 -15.11
C ASP A 81 -6.37 0.01 -14.54
N TYR A 82 -5.91 -1.18 -14.15
CA TYR A 82 -4.52 -1.42 -13.79
C TYR A 82 -3.55 -1.06 -14.94
N LYS A 83 -3.86 -1.48 -16.17
CA LYS A 83 -3.03 -1.13 -17.34
C LYS A 83 -2.98 0.39 -17.59
N ARG A 84 -4.10 1.09 -17.37
CA ARG A 84 -4.17 2.56 -17.48
C ARG A 84 -3.34 3.23 -16.39
N LEU A 85 -3.56 2.85 -15.13
CA LEU A 85 -2.81 3.38 -13.99
C LEU A 85 -1.32 3.11 -14.13
N LYS A 86 -0.92 1.90 -14.48
CA LYS A 86 0.47 1.52 -14.72
C LYS A 86 1.14 2.45 -15.73
N ARG A 87 0.48 2.73 -16.86
CA ARG A 87 1.01 3.65 -17.89
C ARG A 87 1.20 5.07 -17.34
N ILE A 88 0.25 5.55 -16.55
CA ILE A 88 0.33 6.87 -15.91
C ILE A 88 1.50 6.90 -14.93
N LEU A 89 1.60 5.92 -14.04
CA LEU A 89 2.62 5.88 -12.99
C LEU A 89 4.03 5.63 -13.53
N LEU A 90 4.18 4.86 -14.61
CA LEU A 90 5.49 4.67 -15.27
C LEU A 90 6.01 5.97 -15.93
N ASN A 91 5.11 6.87 -16.31
CA ASN A 91 5.45 8.19 -16.88
C ASN A 91 5.37 9.32 -15.84
N LEU A 92 5.19 8.99 -14.57
CA LEU A 92 5.15 9.98 -13.50
C LEU A 92 6.53 10.60 -13.31
N ASP A 93 6.64 11.91 -13.54
CA ASP A 93 7.84 12.68 -13.27
C ASP A 93 7.87 13.05 -11.77
N SER A 94 8.46 12.16 -10.97
CA SER A 94 8.55 12.32 -9.52
C SER A 94 9.93 11.89 -9.03
N GLU A 95 10.56 12.75 -8.26
CA GLU A 95 11.80 12.42 -7.54
C GLU A 95 11.53 11.58 -6.29
N GLU A 96 10.31 11.66 -5.74
CA GLU A 96 9.92 10.99 -4.51
C GLU A 96 9.41 9.56 -4.74
N PHE A 97 8.57 9.38 -5.77
CA PHE A 97 7.86 8.12 -6.01
C PHE A 97 8.25 7.46 -7.32
N VAL A 98 8.04 6.15 -7.37
CA VAL A 98 8.22 5.32 -8.56
C VAL A 98 7.17 4.22 -8.59
N PHE A 99 6.73 3.84 -9.79
CA PHE A 99 6.00 2.60 -9.99
C PHE A 99 6.99 1.47 -10.22
N HIS A 100 7.14 0.63 -9.20
CA HIS A 100 8.07 -0.49 -9.19
C HIS A 100 7.41 -1.74 -9.72
N CYS A 101 7.84 -2.18 -10.86
CA CYS A 101 7.35 -3.36 -11.58
C CYS A 101 8.46 -3.90 -12.50
N ALA A 102 8.19 -5.01 -13.19
CA ALA A 102 9.19 -5.64 -14.06
C ALA A 102 9.70 -4.70 -15.18
N GLU A 103 8.90 -3.75 -15.63
CA GLU A 103 9.30 -2.79 -16.68
C GLU A 103 10.19 -1.66 -16.14
N SER A 104 10.14 -1.36 -14.85
CA SER A 104 10.97 -0.32 -14.23
C SER A 104 12.22 -0.87 -13.54
N ASP A 105 12.23 -2.17 -13.22
CA ASP A 105 13.33 -2.84 -12.54
C ASP A 105 13.40 -4.31 -12.96
N VAL A 106 14.47 -4.68 -13.68
CA VAL A 106 14.67 -6.06 -14.19
C VAL A 106 14.77 -7.12 -13.08
N GLU A 107 15.16 -6.73 -11.87
CA GLU A 107 15.24 -7.62 -10.71
C GLU A 107 13.91 -7.79 -9.98
N TYR A 108 12.86 -7.09 -10.42
CA TYR A 108 11.55 -7.17 -9.79
C TYR A 108 10.85 -8.50 -10.10
N VAL A 109 10.54 -9.27 -9.07
CA VAL A 109 10.07 -10.67 -9.21
C VAL A 109 8.56 -10.86 -8.98
N ASN A 110 7.85 -9.83 -8.51
CA ASN A 110 6.41 -9.95 -8.27
C ASN A 110 5.62 -9.71 -9.57
N THR A 111 4.42 -10.30 -9.65
CA THR A 111 3.50 -10.14 -10.78
C THR A 111 2.61 -8.89 -10.68
N PHE A 112 2.57 -8.28 -9.50
CA PHE A 112 1.85 -7.03 -9.21
C PHE A 112 2.84 -5.86 -9.09
N GLY A 113 2.37 -4.63 -9.24
CA GLY A 113 3.20 -3.44 -9.10
C GLY A 113 3.13 -2.83 -7.71
N LYS A 114 4.15 -2.04 -7.37
CA LYS A 114 4.20 -1.24 -6.14
C LYS A 114 4.33 0.24 -6.47
N PHE A 115 3.48 1.06 -5.88
CA PHE A 115 3.74 2.49 -5.80
C PHE A 115 4.64 2.73 -4.60
N ARG A 116 5.88 3.14 -4.83
CA ARG A 116 6.98 3.04 -3.86
C ARG A 116 7.73 4.36 -3.74
N LYS A 117 8.22 4.66 -2.54
CA LYS A 117 9.24 5.70 -2.35
C LYS A 117 10.57 5.28 -2.97
N ARG A 118 11.20 6.20 -3.67
CA ARG A 118 12.56 5.99 -4.23
C ARG A 118 13.60 5.89 -3.13
N GLN A 119 13.44 6.65 -2.06
CA GLN A 119 14.34 6.70 -0.93
C GLN A 119 13.88 5.76 0.19
N GLY A 120 14.83 5.41 1.06
CA GLY A 120 14.54 4.58 2.21
C GLY A 120 14.73 3.09 1.97
N ARG A 121 14.60 2.32 3.04
CA ARG A 121 14.75 0.86 3.03
C ARG A 121 13.81 0.24 4.06
N VAL A 122 12.81 -0.47 3.58
CA VAL A 122 11.97 -1.30 4.44
C VAL A 122 12.77 -2.53 4.87
N ARG A 123 12.65 -2.91 6.15
CA ARG A 123 13.22 -4.17 6.64
C ARG A 123 12.36 -5.33 6.13
N VAL A 124 12.96 -6.18 5.31
CA VAL A 124 12.36 -7.44 4.84
C VAL A 124 13.27 -8.60 5.22
N ALA A 125 12.65 -9.69 5.65
CA ALA A 125 13.38 -10.89 6.06
C ALA A 125 14.07 -11.62 4.89
N SER A 126 13.59 -11.43 3.67
CA SER A 126 14.09 -12.12 2.49
C SER A 126 15.15 -11.32 1.76
N ARG A 127 16.34 -11.93 1.57
CA ARG A 127 17.45 -11.35 0.80
C ARG A 127 17.15 -11.17 -0.68
N ARG A 128 16.12 -11.83 -1.23
CA ARG A 128 15.75 -11.69 -2.65
C ARG A 128 15.43 -10.25 -3.05
N TYR A 129 15.02 -9.42 -2.10
CA TYR A 129 14.72 -8.00 -2.32
C TYR A 129 15.96 -7.10 -2.23
N ASP A 130 17.12 -7.62 -1.85
CA ASP A 130 18.35 -6.84 -1.78
C ASP A 130 18.84 -6.40 -3.18
N TYR A 131 18.40 -7.06 -4.24
CA TYR A 131 18.71 -6.73 -5.64
C TYR A 131 17.78 -5.66 -6.23
N TYR A 132 16.69 -5.32 -5.55
CA TYR A 132 15.74 -4.32 -6.05
C TYR A 132 16.39 -2.94 -6.13
N ARG A 133 16.13 -2.25 -7.23
CA ARG A 133 16.57 -0.87 -7.47
C ARG A 133 16.05 0.09 -6.40
N TRP A 134 14.81 -0.10 -5.95
CA TRP A 134 14.19 0.69 -4.91
C TRP A 134 13.68 -0.22 -3.79
N ARG A 135 13.88 0.23 -2.55
CA ARG A 135 13.52 -0.54 -1.36
C ARG A 135 12.78 0.27 -0.30
N GLY A 136 12.35 1.49 -0.65
CA GLY A 136 11.52 2.33 0.20
C GLY A 136 10.14 1.73 0.45
N VAL A 137 9.39 2.32 1.36
CA VAL A 137 8.01 1.92 1.66
C VAL A 137 7.15 2.03 0.41
N GLY A 138 6.17 1.16 0.25
CA GLY A 138 5.30 1.14 -0.93
C GLY A 138 4.03 0.36 -0.71
N LEU A 139 2.97 0.76 -1.41
CA LEU A 139 1.70 0.04 -1.44
C LEU A 139 1.63 -0.88 -2.66
N ASP A 140 0.89 -1.97 -2.50
CA ASP A 140 0.73 -3.02 -3.51
C ASP A 140 -0.53 -2.80 -4.33
N ILE A 141 -0.39 -2.88 -5.65
CA ILE A 141 -1.48 -2.68 -6.60
C ILE A 141 -1.67 -3.95 -7.43
N PHE A 142 -2.81 -4.59 -7.24
CA PHE A 142 -3.16 -5.85 -7.89
C PHE A 142 -4.17 -5.65 -9.01
N ALA A 143 -4.00 -6.41 -10.09
CA ALA A 143 -4.99 -6.52 -11.15
C ALA A 143 -5.86 -7.74 -10.92
N ILE A 144 -7.18 -7.57 -11.06
CA ILE A 144 -8.14 -8.68 -11.06
C ILE A 144 -8.87 -8.74 -12.40
N GLU A 145 -9.21 -9.95 -12.82
CA GLU A 145 -10.08 -10.20 -13.97
C GLU A 145 -11.51 -10.49 -13.48
N ARG A 146 -12.48 -10.13 -14.34
CA ARG A 146 -13.88 -10.54 -14.13
C ARG A 146 -14.08 -11.97 -14.62
#